data_c153c6a2cd7faddd810f057a869963ae
#
_entry.id   c153c6a2cd7faddd810f057a869963ae
#
_cell.length_a   1.000
_cell.length_b   1.000
_cell.length_c   1.000
_cell.angle_alpha   90.00
_cell.angle_beta   90.00
_cell.angle_gamma   90.00
#
_symmetry.space_group_name_H-M   'P 1'
#
loop_
_entity.id
_entity.type
_entity.pdbx_description
1 polymer ?
#
loop_
_entity_poly.entity_id
_entity_poly.type
_entity_poly.pdbx_seq_one_letter_code
_entity_poly.pdbx_strand_id
1 'polypeptide(L)'
;MYVQDGDTVERGQLLFETVEGTLSGQSWTDSTVRADVSGVVAEVLVKAGQQVSAGDVLMTVYQPETFQIRMSVPEDMLSGVRVGDEALIYFNWNEDKSAPCAGVVREISYVSEETAGGEPAYSVYVDFRADETVRLGMNVTVVLP
;
A
#
# COMPACT_ATOMS: atom_id res chain seq x y z
N MET A 1 23.13 -1.51 -0.79
CA MET A 1 21.69 -1.78 -0.63
C MET A 1 21.52 -3.20 -0.09
N TYR A 2 20.78 -3.35 0.98
CA TYR A 2 20.69 -4.62 1.72
C TYR A 2 19.35 -5.32 1.60
N VAL A 3 18.39 -4.70 0.92
CA VAL A 3 17.04 -5.23 0.73
C VAL A 3 16.62 -5.16 -0.72
N GLN A 4 15.68 -6.02 -1.09
CA GLN A 4 15.10 -6.12 -2.42
C GLN A 4 13.59 -5.98 -2.33
N ASP A 5 12.96 -5.72 -3.47
CA ASP A 5 11.52 -5.72 -3.58
C ASP A 5 10.93 -7.07 -3.13
N GLY A 6 9.96 -7.01 -2.24
CA GLY A 6 9.33 -8.17 -1.65
C GLY A 6 9.93 -8.65 -0.31
N ASP A 7 11.06 -8.10 0.11
CA ASP A 7 11.66 -8.47 1.39
C ASP A 7 10.81 -7.99 2.57
N THR A 8 10.73 -8.82 3.59
CA THR A 8 10.15 -8.43 4.87
C THR A 8 11.22 -7.77 5.73
N VAL A 9 10.92 -6.62 6.29
CA VAL A 9 11.84 -5.87 7.16
C VAL A 9 11.20 -5.60 8.51
N GLU A 10 12.06 -5.50 9.52
CA GLU A 10 11.67 -5.09 10.86
C GLU A 10 12.07 -3.66 11.12
N ARG A 11 11.35 -2.99 12.01
CA ARG A 11 11.69 -1.64 12.44
C ARG A 11 13.12 -1.59 12.96
N GLY A 12 13.90 -0.64 12.45
CA GLY A 12 15.31 -0.48 12.79
C GLY A 12 16.26 -1.29 11.91
N GLN A 13 15.77 -2.15 11.04
CA GLN A 13 16.61 -2.91 10.12
C GLN A 13 17.26 -1.99 9.09
N LEU A 14 18.52 -2.23 8.79
CA LEU A 14 19.28 -1.47 7.81
C LEU A 14 18.78 -1.77 6.40
N LEU A 15 18.39 -0.70 5.68
CA LEU A 15 17.88 -0.80 4.31
C LEU A 15 18.96 -0.53 3.28
N PHE A 16 19.67 0.55 3.43
CA PHE A 16 20.74 0.95 2.54
C PHE A 16 21.66 1.98 3.18
N GLU A 17 22.77 2.25 2.52
CA GLU A 17 23.71 3.28 2.91
C GLU A 17 23.88 4.28 1.74
N THR A 18 24.01 5.53 2.08
CA THR A 18 24.38 6.58 1.13
C THR A 18 25.78 7.10 1.48
N VAL A 19 26.52 7.45 0.45
CA VAL A 19 27.84 8.04 0.59
C VAL A 19 27.83 9.41 -0.06
N GLU A 20 28.11 10.44 0.71
CA GLU A 20 28.26 11.79 0.21
C GLU A 20 29.74 12.13 0.08
N GLY A 21 30.12 12.73 -1.04
CA GLY A 21 31.47 13.14 -1.29
C GLY A 21 31.66 13.77 -2.67
N THR A 22 32.79 14.36 -2.88
CA THR A 22 33.18 14.87 -4.20
C THR A 22 34.04 13.87 -4.92
N LEU A 23 33.97 13.85 -6.25
CA LEU A 23 34.81 12.98 -7.09
C LEU A 23 36.31 13.24 -6.90
N SER A 24 36.70 14.36 -6.30
CA SER A 24 38.09 14.67 -5.94
C SER A 24 38.56 13.96 -4.65
N GLY A 25 37.71 13.16 -4.02
CA GLY A 25 38.14 12.22 -3.00
C GLY A 25 38.55 12.78 -1.65
N GLN A 26 38.14 13.98 -1.29
CA GLN A 26 38.66 14.65 -0.12
C GLN A 26 37.86 14.44 1.17
N SER A 27 36.61 14.14 1.11
CA SER A 27 35.85 13.69 2.29
C SER A 27 34.58 12.98 1.88
N TRP A 28 34.33 11.87 2.52
CA TRP A 28 33.14 11.05 2.31
C TRP A 28 32.38 11.00 3.64
N THR A 29 31.08 11.20 3.58
CA THR A 29 30.19 11.05 4.72
C THR A 29 29.24 9.91 4.43
N ASP A 30 29.28 8.90 5.26
CA ASP A 30 28.37 7.76 5.18
C ASP A 30 27.13 8.03 6.00
N SER A 31 25.99 7.72 5.43
CA SER A 31 24.71 7.76 6.12
C SER A 31 24.00 6.43 5.96
N THR A 32 23.46 5.93 7.06
CA THR A 32 22.66 4.69 7.07
C THR A 32 21.18 5.03 7.12
N VAL A 33 20.38 4.31 6.36
CA VAL A 33 18.93 4.43 6.38
C VAL A 33 18.32 3.13 6.88
N ARG A 34 17.51 3.23 7.91
CA ARG A 34 16.86 2.11 8.57
C ARG A 34 15.35 2.21 8.44
N ALA A 35 14.68 1.06 8.49
CA ALA A 35 13.23 1.02 8.42
C ALA A 35 12.61 1.69 9.66
N ASP A 36 11.68 2.60 9.43
CA ASP A 36 10.91 3.24 10.51
C ASP A 36 9.77 2.36 11.00
N VAL A 37 9.36 1.40 10.18
CA VAL A 37 8.26 0.49 10.43
C VAL A 37 8.63 -0.92 10.01
N SER A 38 7.96 -1.90 10.59
CA SER A 38 8.03 -3.28 10.13
C SER A 38 7.04 -3.49 8.98
N GLY A 39 7.45 -4.18 7.94
CA GLY A 39 6.58 -4.39 6.79
C GLY A 39 7.29 -5.07 5.62
N VAL A 40 6.78 -4.85 4.44
CA VAL A 40 7.29 -5.42 3.20
C VAL A 40 7.83 -4.31 2.31
N VAL A 41 9.03 -4.50 1.81
CA VAL A 41 9.65 -3.56 0.86
C VAL A 41 8.96 -3.69 -0.50
N ALA A 42 8.56 -2.58 -1.06
CA ALA A 42 7.97 -2.51 -2.39
C ALA A 42 8.44 -1.27 -3.13
N GLU A 43 8.31 -1.30 -4.44
CA GLU A 43 8.64 -0.15 -5.28
C GLU A 43 10.08 0.35 -5.09
N VAL A 44 11.05 -0.56 -5.11
CA VAL A 44 12.46 -0.17 -5.10
C VAL A 44 12.78 0.49 -6.43
N LEU A 45 13.02 1.80 -6.39
CA LEU A 45 13.18 2.65 -7.58
C LEU A 45 14.63 2.93 -7.95
N VAL A 46 15.57 2.43 -7.16
CA VAL A 46 16.99 2.69 -7.33
C VAL A 46 17.82 1.42 -7.32
N LYS A 47 19.02 1.51 -7.85
CA LYS A 47 20.01 0.42 -7.83
C LYS A 47 21.24 0.87 -7.06
N ALA A 48 21.96 -0.09 -6.49
CA ALA A 48 23.23 0.17 -5.84
C ALA A 48 24.20 0.88 -6.80
N GLY A 49 24.87 1.92 -6.31
CA GLY A 49 25.78 2.73 -7.11
C GLY A 49 25.12 3.89 -7.85
N GLN A 50 23.80 4.01 -7.82
CA GLN A 50 23.08 5.10 -8.45
C GLN A 50 23.22 6.39 -7.62
N GLN A 51 23.34 7.51 -8.31
CA GLN A 51 23.33 8.82 -7.67
C GLN A 51 21.90 9.23 -7.35
N VAL A 52 21.68 9.72 -6.13
CA VAL A 52 20.37 10.19 -5.65
C VAL A 52 20.52 11.58 -5.03
N SER A 53 19.40 12.29 -4.95
CA SER A 53 19.35 13.63 -4.36
C SER A 53 18.39 13.65 -3.18
N ALA A 54 18.56 14.61 -2.29
CA ALA A 54 17.66 14.81 -1.17
C ALA A 54 16.22 15.03 -1.67
N GLY A 55 15.28 14.30 -1.08
CA GLY A 55 13.88 14.33 -1.49
C GLY A 55 13.46 13.23 -2.45
N ASP A 56 14.41 12.50 -3.04
CA ASP A 56 14.09 11.39 -3.92
C ASP A 56 13.44 10.24 -3.12
N VAL A 57 12.42 9.63 -3.70
CA VAL A 57 11.82 8.41 -3.17
C VAL A 57 12.59 7.22 -3.70
N LEU A 58 13.21 6.46 -2.82
CA LEU A 58 14.07 5.34 -3.19
C LEU A 58 13.36 3.99 -3.10
N MET A 59 12.56 3.82 -2.08
CA MET A 59 11.75 2.63 -1.87
C MET A 59 10.62 2.93 -0.91
N THR A 60 9.64 2.05 -0.87
CA THR A 60 8.51 2.14 0.05
C THR A 60 8.41 0.88 0.87
N VAL A 61 8.14 1.03 2.17
CA VAL A 61 7.82 -0.09 3.06
C VAL A 61 6.34 -0.02 3.40
N TYR A 62 5.62 -1.07 3.06
CA TYR A 62 4.19 -1.17 3.34
C TYR A 62 3.94 -2.08 4.54
N GLN A 63 3.03 -1.66 5.41
CA GLN A 63 2.55 -2.48 6.51
C GLN A 63 1.29 -3.23 6.06
N PRO A 64 1.33 -4.56 5.89
CA PRO A 64 0.17 -5.32 5.41
C PRO A 64 -1.08 -5.18 6.29
N GLU A 65 -0.88 -4.93 7.57
CA GLU A 65 -1.95 -4.74 8.55
C GLU A 65 -2.75 -3.46 8.32
N THR A 66 -2.18 -2.51 7.56
CA THR A 66 -2.82 -1.22 7.27
C THR A 66 -3.39 -1.14 5.86
N PHE A 67 -3.36 -2.24 5.11
CA PHE A 67 -3.94 -2.26 3.76
C PHE A 67 -5.43 -2.01 3.82
N GLN A 68 -5.90 -1.21 2.89
CA GLN A 68 -7.31 -0.89 2.74
C GLN A 68 -7.77 -1.24 1.34
N ILE A 69 -9.04 -1.55 1.24
CA ILE A 69 -9.71 -1.69 -0.04
C ILE A 69 -10.43 -0.38 -0.31
N ARG A 70 -10.14 0.19 -1.47
CA ARG A 70 -10.88 1.32 -2.00
C ARG A 70 -11.88 0.81 -3.03
N MET A 71 -13.14 1.07 -2.81
CA MET A 71 -14.17 0.75 -3.78
C MET A 71 -14.93 2.00 -4.18
N SER A 72 -15.39 2.02 -5.43
CA SER A 72 -16.20 3.09 -5.97
C SER A 72 -17.66 2.68 -5.91
N VAL A 73 -18.46 3.44 -5.18
CA VAL A 73 -19.88 3.14 -4.97
C VAL A 73 -20.71 4.24 -5.64
N PRO A 74 -21.58 3.88 -6.61
CA PRO A 74 -22.48 4.84 -7.23
C PRO A 74 -23.40 5.50 -6.20
N GLU A 75 -23.81 6.72 -6.50
CA GLU A 75 -24.65 7.53 -5.60
C GLU A 75 -25.94 6.83 -5.20
N ASP A 76 -26.58 6.14 -6.13
CA ASP A 76 -27.83 5.42 -5.90
C ASP A 76 -27.69 4.21 -4.96
N MET A 77 -26.48 3.67 -4.84
CA MET A 77 -26.19 2.54 -3.95
C MET A 77 -25.61 2.99 -2.61
N LEU A 78 -25.19 4.24 -2.50
CA LEU A 78 -24.47 4.73 -1.31
C LEU A 78 -25.36 4.75 -0.06
N SER A 79 -26.65 4.92 -0.20
CA SER A 79 -27.59 4.95 0.92
C SER A 79 -27.66 3.63 1.71
N GLY A 80 -27.24 2.52 1.10
CA GLY A 80 -27.17 1.21 1.74
C GLY A 80 -25.86 0.92 2.44
N VAL A 81 -24.89 1.85 2.39
CA VAL A 81 -23.57 1.66 2.95
C VAL A 81 -23.35 2.58 4.14
N ARG A 82 -22.88 2.03 5.24
CA ARG A 82 -22.62 2.77 6.48
C ARG A 82 -21.25 2.43 7.03
N VAL A 83 -20.63 3.41 7.66
CA VAL A 83 -19.40 3.17 8.44
C VAL A 83 -19.71 2.16 9.55
N GLY A 84 -18.87 1.15 9.67
CA GLY A 84 -19.05 0.05 10.61
C GLY A 84 -19.71 -1.19 10.03
N ASP A 85 -20.23 -1.14 8.80
CA ASP A 85 -20.79 -2.31 8.14
C ASP A 85 -19.73 -3.38 7.92
N GLU A 86 -20.10 -4.62 8.14
CA GLU A 86 -19.26 -5.77 7.83
C GLU A 86 -19.23 -6.01 6.32
N ALA A 87 -18.07 -6.37 5.82
CA ALA A 87 -17.86 -6.67 4.40
C ALA A 87 -17.24 -8.05 4.24
N LEU A 88 -17.65 -8.76 3.21
CA LEU A 88 -17.01 -10.00 2.78
C LEU A 88 -16.16 -9.71 1.54
N ILE A 89 -14.92 -10.11 1.59
CA ILE A 89 -13.92 -9.78 0.57
C ILE A 89 -13.48 -11.05 -0.12
N TYR A 90 -13.66 -11.09 -1.43
CA TYR A 90 -13.23 -12.20 -2.28
C TYR A 90 -12.13 -11.69 -3.22
N PHE A 91 -10.99 -12.35 -3.21
CA PHE A 91 -9.92 -12.03 -4.14
C PHE A 91 -10.18 -12.67 -5.49
N ASN A 92 -10.02 -11.90 -6.56
CA ASN A 92 -10.34 -12.35 -7.91
C ASN A 92 -9.44 -13.49 -8.38
N TRP A 93 -8.21 -13.60 -7.84
CA TRP A 93 -7.29 -14.70 -8.14
C TRP A 93 -7.63 -16.01 -7.43
N ASN A 94 -8.43 -15.94 -6.39
CA ASN A 94 -8.81 -17.11 -5.61
C ASN A 94 -10.12 -17.71 -6.16
N GLU A 95 -10.01 -18.82 -6.87
CA GLU A 95 -11.15 -19.51 -7.45
C GLU A 95 -12.04 -20.15 -6.38
N ASP A 96 -11.48 -20.47 -5.23
CA ASP A 96 -12.22 -21.03 -4.10
C ASP A 96 -12.80 -19.89 -3.26
N LYS A 97 -14.00 -19.49 -3.59
CA LYS A 97 -14.73 -18.43 -2.89
C LYS A 97 -15.38 -18.90 -1.58
N SER A 98 -15.00 -20.06 -1.07
CA SER A 98 -15.56 -20.63 0.16
C SER A 98 -15.05 -19.95 1.43
N ALA A 99 -13.95 -19.20 1.37
CA ALA A 99 -13.32 -18.57 2.52
C ALA A 99 -13.08 -17.08 2.27
N PRO A 100 -14.12 -16.24 2.31
CA PRO A 100 -13.92 -14.80 2.18
C PRO A 100 -13.19 -14.22 3.40
N CYS A 101 -12.44 -13.16 3.18
CA CYS A 101 -11.90 -12.34 4.26
C CYS A 101 -12.99 -11.41 4.80
N ALA A 102 -13.00 -11.20 6.11
CA ALA A 102 -13.87 -10.23 6.72
C ALA A 102 -13.22 -8.85 6.75
N GLY A 103 -14.01 -7.83 6.50
CA GLY A 103 -13.59 -6.45 6.61
C GLY A 103 -14.67 -5.58 7.21
N VAL A 104 -14.35 -4.33 7.47
CA VAL A 104 -15.27 -3.34 8.03
C VAL A 104 -15.16 -2.05 7.25
N VAL A 105 -16.29 -1.46 6.90
CA VAL A 105 -16.33 -0.15 6.25
C VAL A 105 -15.82 0.90 7.24
N ARG A 106 -14.72 1.53 6.88
CA ARG A 106 -14.03 2.50 7.74
C ARG A 106 -14.42 3.93 7.45
N GLU A 107 -14.50 4.28 6.18
CA GLU A 107 -14.70 5.64 5.76
C GLU A 107 -15.47 5.67 4.44
N ILE A 108 -16.33 6.67 4.32
CA ILE A 108 -17.04 7.00 3.08
C ILE A 108 -16.69 8.44 2.74
N SER A 109 -16.18 8.67 1.54
CA SER A 109 -15.81 10.01 1.09
C SER A 109 -17.04 10.92 1.00
N TYR A 110 -16.88 12.16 1.41
CA TYR A 110 -17.91 13.19 1.25
C TYR A 110 -17.94 13.84 -0.14
N VAL A 111 -16.90 13.59 -0.93
CA VAL A 111 -16.76 14.20 -2.26
C VAL A 111 -16.83 13.11 -3.30
N SER A 112 -17.71 13.31 -4.29
CA SER A 112 -17.84 12.40 -5.41
C SER A 112 -16.70 12.54 -6.41
N GLU A 113 -16.40 11.43 -7.07
CA GLU A 113 -15.50 11.39 -8.22
C GLU A 113 -16.29 10.94 -9.43
N GLU A 114 -15.94 11.45 -10.61
CA GLU A 114 -16.56 10.98 -11.84
C GLU A 114 -15.97 9.63 -12.25
N THR A 115 -16.86 8.69 -12.58
CA THR A 115 -16.47 7.43 -13.21
C THR A 115 -16.23 7.63 -14.69
N ALA A 116 -15.67 6.62 -15.35
CA ALA A 116 -15.46 6.64 -16.81
C ALA A 116 -16.75 6.85 -17.60
N GLY A 117 -17.91 6.53 -17.03
CA GLY A 117 -19.23 6.78 -17.61
C GLY A 117 -19.81 8.16 -17.30
N GLY A 118 -19.11 9.03 -16.57
CA GLY A 118 -19.55 10.35 -16.18
C GLY A 118 -20.55 10.38 -15.02
N GLU A 119 -20.82 9.24 -14.39
CA GLU A 119 -21.68 9.16 -13.22
C GLU A 119 -20.92 9.46 -11.94
N PRO A 120 -21.53 10.15 -10.96
CA PRO A 120 -20.88 10.37 -9.67
C PRO A 120 -20.78 9.08 -8.88
N ALA A 121 -19.61 8.86 -8.27
CA ALA A 121 -19.39 7.76 -7.37
C ALA A 121 -18.56 8.24 -6.17
N TYR A 122 -18.69 7.53 -5.06
CA TYR A 122 -17.99 7.86 -3.83
C TYR A 122 -17.01 6.77 -3.49
N SER A 123 -15.83 7.16 -3.02
CA SER A 123 -14.84 6.22 -2.53
C SER A 123 -15.24 5.72 -1.15
N VAL A 124 -15.31 4.41 -1.01
CA VAL A 124 -15.56 3.73 0.26
C VAL A 124 -14.33 2.91 0.62
N TYR A 125 -13.85 3.09 1.82
CA TYR A 125 -12.65 2.41 2.30
C TYR A 125 -13.02 1.31 3.27
N VAL A 126 -12.51 0.13 3.03
CA VAL A 126 -12.75 -1.05 3.85
C VAL A 126 -11.44 -1.50 4.47
N ASP A 127 -11.41 -1.55 5.79
CA ASP A 127 -10.29 -2.10 6.53
C ASP A 127 -10.43 -3.62 6.58
N PHE A 128 -9.32 -4.32 6.36
CA PHE A 128 -9.26 -5.76 6.48
C PHE A 128 -7.86 -6.19 6.91
N ARG A 129 -7.74 -7.39 7.38
CA ARG A 129 -6.44 -7.95 7.73
C ARG A 129 -5.88 -8.71 6.53
N ALA A 130 -4.84 -8.16 5.93
CA ALA A 130 -4.15 -8.80 4.82
C ALA A 130 -3.25 -9.92 5.32
N ASP A 131 -3.22 -11.04 4.60
CA ASP A 131 -2.21 -12.07 4.79
C ASP A 131 -1.01 -11.82 3.87
N GLU A 132 -0.03 -12.70 3.92
CA GLU A 132 1.21 -12.57 3.13
C GLU A 132 1.02 -12.73 1.61
N THR A 133 -0.13 -13.22 1.16
CA THR A 133 -0.43 -13.38 -0.26
C THR A 133 -1.00 -12.12 -0.90
N VAL A 134 -1.44 -11.15 -0.09
CA VAL A 134 -2.06 -9.92 -0.57
C VAL A 134 -1.01 -8.91 -1.00
N ARG A 135 -1.21 -8.30 -2.15
CA ARG A 135 -0.35 -7.26 -2.72
C ARG A 135 -1.18 -6.03 -3.08
N LEU A 136 -0.53 -4.87 -3.05
CA LEU A 136 -1.15 -3.64 -3.55
C LEU A 136 -1.49 -3.77 -5.04
N GLY A 137 -2.60 -3.17 -5.42
CA GLY A 137 -3.08 -3.23 -6.80
C GLY A 137 -3.89 -4.46 -7.16
N MET A 138 -4.04 -5.42 -6.24
CA MET A 138 -4.92 -6.57 -6.47
C MET A 138 -6.37 -6.15 -6.51
N ASN A 139 -7.14 -6.80 -7.38
CA ASN A 139 -8.57 -6.59 -7.48
C ASN A 139 -9.33 -7.58 -6.60
N VAL A 140 -10.37 -7.07 -5.99
CA VAL A 140 -11.22 -7.84 -5.09
C VAL A 140 -12.69 -7.57 -5.39
N THR A 141 -13.53 -8.50 -4.97
CA THR A 141 -14.98 -8.31 -4.93
C THR A 141 -15.41 -8.16 -3.50
N VAL A 142 -16.11 -7.09 -3.19
CA VAL A 142 -16.62 -6.80 -1.85
C VAL A 142 -18.13 -6.97 -1.84
N VAL A 143 -18.61 -7.77 -0.92
CA VAL A 143 -20.04 -7.98 -0.70
C VAL A 143 -20.43 -7.35 0.62
N LEU A 144 -21.35 -6.41 0.56
CA LEU A 144 -21.95 -5.77 1.74
C LEU A 144 -23.29 -6.41 2.06
N PRO A 145 -23.68 -6.49 3.34
CA PRO A 145 -24.99 -7.01 3.73
C PRO A 145 -26.14 -6.17 3.25
#